data_bb5f2c025751f812c366365bbd868eba
#
_entry.id   bb5f2c025751f812c366365bbd868eba
#
_cell.length_a   1.000
_cell.length_b   1.000
_cell.length_c   1.000
_cell.angle_alpha   90.00
_cell.angle_beta   90.00
_cell.angle_gamma   90.00
#
_symmetry.space_group_name_H-M   'P 1'
#
loop_
_entity.id
_entity.type
_entity.pdbx_description
1 polymer ?
#
loop_
_entity_poly.entity_id
_entity_poly.type
_entity_poly.pdbx_seq_one_letter_code
_entity_poly.pdbx_strand_id
1 'polypeptide(L)'
;VTAPIEVSGSETTAQPDAVLEGVGRKAIQGRSLGQIAWLRLRRDKVAIAGGVVIILLILIAVFAPLLVKLLGHPPNEYHQELMDPTLGAPMKPLGGMSGDYLLGLEPTTGRDLFSRIVYGARVSLLVGFLATVVAAVIGTALGVIAGYFGGWVDAVIARLMDIFLAFPLLLFSIAIVGVLPDSMVGLSGNGLRIAMLVFIIGFFGWPYIGRIVRGQTMSLREREFVDAARSMGARSPYIIVREILPNLVAPILVYSTLMIPTNILFEAALSFLGVGIRPPTPSWGDMLSNAIQTYEIAPYFVVIPGVAIFVTVMAFNVFGDGLRDALDPRSR
;
A
#
# COMPACT_ATOMS: atom_id res chain seq x y z
N VAL A 1 38.84 -75.12 -34.10
CA VAL A 1 39.93 -74.32 -34.60
C VAL A 1 39.48 -72.88 -34.48
N THR A 2 39.83 -72.21 -33.36
CA THR A 2 39.53 -70.81 -33.10
C THR A 2 40.86 -70.05 -33.01
N ALA A 3 41.03 -69.15 -33.94
CA ALA A 3 42.17 -68.24 -33.91
C ALA A 3 41.89 -67.03 -32.97
N PRO A 4 42.83 -66.52 -32.19
CA PRO A 4 42.65 -65.36 -31.35
C PRO A 4 42.79 -64.07 -32.17
N ILE A 5 41.91 -63.10 -31.86
CA ILE A 5 41.98 -61.73 -32.41
C ILE A 5 42.91 -60.92 -31.52
N GLU A 6 44.05 -60.47 -32.07
CA GLU A 6 44.90 -59.50 -31.47
C GLU A 6 44.25 -58.09 -31.54
N VAL A 7 43.97 -57.53 -30.40
CA VAL A 7 43.55 -56.13 -30.27
C VAL A 7 44.81 -55.28 -30.12
N SER A 8 45.19 -54.58 -31.20
CA SER A 8 46.22 -53.56 -31.19
C SER A 8 45.74 -52.36 -30.36
N GLY A 9 46.33 -52.20 -29.18
CA GLY A 9 46.13 -51.02 -28.36
C GLY A 9 46.87 -49.82 -28.93
N SER A 10 46.16 -48.84 -29.50
CA SER A 10 46.67 -47.50 -29.68
C SER A 10 46.25 -46.66 -28.46
N GLU A 11 47.17 -46.52 -27.50
CA GLU A 11 47.03 -45.54 -26.43
C GLU A 11 47.11 -44.14 -27.04
N THR A 12 45.94 -43.54 -27.25
CA THR A 12 45.84 -42.10 -27.48
C THR A 12 45.75 -41.43 -26.10
N THR A 13 46.88 -41.06 -25.53
CA THR A 13 46.96 -40.13 -24.40
C THR A 13 46.45 -38.79 -24.89
N ALA A 14 45.15 -38.60 -24.84
CA ALA A 14 44.55 -37.26 -24.92
C ALA A 14 44.84 -36.51 -23.62
N GLN A 15 45.72 -35.56 -23.68
CA GLN A 15 45.95 -34.60 -22.58
C GLN A 15 44.67 -33.83 -22.28
N PRO A 16 44.12 -33.86 -21.04
CA PRO A 16 42.92 -33.13 -20.69
C PRO A 16 43.11 -31.60 -20.56
N ASP A 17 44.33 -31.09 -20.71
CA ASP A 17 44.64 -29.72 -20.30
C ASP A 17 44.45 -28.63 -21.39
N ALA A 18 44.17 -29.01 -22.63
CA ALA A 18 44.08 -28.03 -23.72
C ALA A 18 42.66 -27.42 -23.96
N VAL A 19 41.63 -27.84 -23.22
CA VAL A 19 40.26 -27.36 -23.44
C VAL A 19 39.81 -26.31 -22.40
N LEU A 20 40.62 -26.01 -21.38
CA LEU A 20 40.22 -25.12 -20.26
C LEU A 20 40.69 -23.66 -20.37
N GLU A 21 41.49 -23.29 -21.39
CA GLU A 21 42.01 -21.92 -21.52
C GLU A 21 41.15 -20.94 -22.35
N GLY A 22 40.03 -21.39 -22.94
CA GLY A 22 39.24 -20.58 -23.87
C GLY A 22 37.95 -19.97 -23.29
N VAL A 23 37.49 -20.39 -22.11
CA VAL A 23 36.27 -19.83 -21.50
C VAL A 23 36.66 -19.03 -20.28
N GLY A 24 36.92 -17.75 -20.49
CA GLY A 24 36.99 -16.80 -19.39
C GLY A 24 35.69 -16.94 -18.58
N ARG A 25 35.75 -17.71 -17.49
CA ARG A 25 34.67 -17.80 -16.51
C ARG A 25 34.47 -16.41 -15.93
N LYS A 26 33.63 -15.58 -16.57
CA LYS A 26 32.95 -14.52 -15.83
C LYS A 26 32.27 -15.24 -14.67
N ALA A 27 32.80 -15.08 -13.47
CA ALA A 27 32.17 -15.58 -12.26
C ALA A 27 30.70 -15.20 -12.31
N ILE A 28 29.81 -16.19 -12.33
CA ILE A 28 28.38 -15.98 -12.27
C ILE A 28 28.16 -15.38 -10.88
N GLN A 29 28.19 -14.07 -10.77
CA GLN A 29 27.82 -13.38 -9.54
C GLN A 29 26.33 -13.64 -9.34
N GLY A 30 26.00 -14.48 -8.37
CA GLY A 30 24.64 -14.73 -7.93
C GLY A 30 24.01 -13.38 -7.52
N ARG A 31 23.02 -12.91 -8.28
CA ARG A 31 22.29 -11.69 -7.94
C ARG A 31 21.26 -12.03 -6.88
N SER A 32 21.17 -11.21 -5.83
CA SER A 32 20.12 -11.36 -4.82
C SER A 32 18.74 -11.16 -5.47
N LEU A 33 17.69 -11.80 -4.91
CA LEU A 33 16.31 -11.66 -5.38
C LEU A 33 15.90 -10.19 -5.47
N GLY A 34 16.31 -9.36 -4.50
CA GLY A 34 16.04 -7.92 -4.52
C GLY A 34 16.73 -7.17 -5.67
N GLN A 35 17.95 -7.57 -6.04
CA GLN A 35 18.65 -6.97 -7.20
C GLN A 35 17.95 -7.33 -8.51
N ILE A 36 17.47 -8.55 -8.63
CA ILE A 36 16.72 -8.99 -9.82
C ILE A 36 15.39 -8.24 -9.91
N ALA A 37 14.65 -8.15 -8.79
CA ALA A 37 13.39 -7.41 -8.74
C ALA A 37 13.59 -5.93 -9.10
N TRP A 38 14.63 -5.27 -8.56
CA TRP A 38 14.95 -3.89 -8.89
C TRP A 38 15.28 -3.69 -10.37
N LEU A 39 16.05 -4.59 -10.97
CA LEU A 39 16.39 -4.53 -12.39
C LEU A 39 15.17 -4.71 -13.30
N ARG A 40 14.22 -5.57 -12.90
CA ARG A 40 12.95 -5.77 -13.63
C ARG A 40 12.04 -4.55 -13.49
N LEU A 41 11.82 -4.10 -12.26
CA LEU A 41 11.01 -2.92 -11.97
C LEU A 41 11.52 -1.68 -12.74
N ARG A 42 12.84 -1.50 -12.81
CA ARG A 42 13.46 -0.38 -13.54
C ARG A 42 13.25 -0.43 -15.06
N ARG A 43 12.87 -1.57 -15.61
CA ARG A 43 12.53 -1.72 -17.04
C ARG A 43 11.07 -1.41 -17.33
N ASP A 44 10.21 -1.51 -16.34
CA ASP A 44 8.80 -1.16 -16.44
C ASP A 44 8.63 0.36 -16.23
N LYS A 45 8.50 1.07 -17.36
CA LYS A 45 8.35 2.53 -17.36
C LYS A 45 7.05 2.99 -16.72
N VAL A 46 6.00 2.17 -16.82
CA VAL A 46 4.66 2.49 -16.29
C VAL A 46 4.69 2.36 -14.76
N ALA A 47 5.27 1.28 -14.24
CA ALA A 47 5.46 1.10 -12.80
C ALA A 47 6.35 2.20 -12.20
N ILE A 48 7.43 2.59 -12.89
CA ILE A 48 8.29 3.71 -12.46
C ILE A 48 7.51 5.03 -12.45
N ALA A 49 6.71 5.32 -13.46
CA ALA A 49 5.88 6.52 -13.47
C ALA A 49 4.91 6.54 -12.27
N GLY A 50 4.25 5.41 -11.96
CA GLY A 50 3.44 5.26 -10.75
C GLY A 50 4.25 5.52 -9.48
N GLY A 51 5.44 4.92 -9.37
CA GLY A 51 6.35 5.13 -8.24
C GLY A 51 6.79 6.59 -8.06
N VAL A 52 7.10 7.29 -9.16
CA VAL A 52 7.43 8.72 -9.13
C VAL A 52 6.26 9.55 -8.63
N VAL A 53 5.04 9.28 -9.12
CA VAL A 53 3.82 9.96 -8.64
C VAL A 53 3.61 9.71 -7.15
N ILE A 54 3.78 8.48 -6.65
CA ILE A 54 3.68 8.16 -5.21
C ILE A 54 4.71 8.96 -4.41
N ILE A 55 5.98 9.01 -4.86
CA ILE A 55 7.02 9.79 -4.18
C ILE A 55 6.65 11.27 -4.15
N LEU A 56 6.17 11.83 -5.26
CA LEU A 56 5.71 13.21 -5.31
C LEU A 56 4.55 13.47 -4.34
N LEU A 57 3.56 12.58 -4.27
CA LEU A 57 2.45 12.68 -3.32
C LEU A 57 2.92 12.63 -1.86
N ILE A 58 3.87 11.75 -1.55
CA ILE A 58 4.49 11.67 -0.21
C ILE A 58 5.25 12.96 0.10
N LEU A 59 6.03 13.48 -0.85
CA LEU A 59 6.74 14.75 -0.68
C LEU A 59 5.76 15.92 -0.47
N ILE A 60 4.69 15.99 -1.25
CA ILE A 60 3.61 16.98 -1.06
C ILE A 60 3.01 16.87 0.35
N ALA A 61 2.71 15.66 0.80
CA ALA A 61 2.15 15.43 2.14
C ALA A 61 3.13 15.80 3.27
N VAL A 62 4.41 15.45 3.15
CA VAL A 62 5.43 15.75 4.15
C VAL A 62 5.73 17.23 4.21
N PHE A 63 5.93 17.86 3.05
CA PHE A 63 6.26 19.28 2.92
C PHE A 63 5.03 20.20 2.83
N ALA A 64 3.82 19.68 3.15
CA ALA A 64 2.58 20.45 3.12
C ALA A 64 2.67 21.82 3.82
N PRO A 65 3.24 21.93 5.05
CA PRO A 65 3.35 23.24 5.70
C PRO A 65 4.24 24.23 4.95
N LEU A 66 5.31 23.73 4.31
CA LEU A 66 6.23 24.56 3.53
C LEU A 66 5.58 24.99 2.21
N LEU A 67 4.93 24.07 1.51
CA LEU A 67 4.23 24.34 0.24
C LEU A 67 3.13 25.39 0.44
N VAL A 68 2.33 25.23 1.48
CA VAL A 68 1.25 26.16 1.79
C VAL A 68 1.79 27.52 2.19
N LYS A 69 2.89 27.59 2.95
CA LYS A 69 3.54 28.86 3.29
C LYS A 69 4.09 29.61 2.08
N LEU A 70 4.52 28.89 1.03
CA LEU A 70 5.15 29.50 -0.15
C LEU A 70 4.14 29.79 -1.28
N LEU A 71 3.10 28.96 -1.44
CA LEU A 71 2.24 28.95 -2.62
C LEU A 71 0.74 29.06 -2.31
N GLY A 72 0.35 29.06 -1.03
CA GLY A 72 -1.05 29.08 -0.63
C GLY A 72 -1.29 29.92 0.63
N HIS A 73 -2.51 29.80 1.15
CA HIS A 73 -2.96 30.46 2.36
C HIS A 73 -3.23 29.43 3.46
N PRO A 74 -3.31 29.85 4.75
CA PRO A 74 -3.67 28.90 5.81
C PRO A 74 -4.95 28.12 5.49
N PRO A 75 -4.97 26.77 5.61
CA PRO A 75 -6.05 25.93 5.07
C PRO A 75 -7.42 26.14 5.74
N ASN A 76 -7.44 26.84 6.87
CA ASN A 76 -8.66 27.11 7.65
C ASN A 76 -9.00 28.60 7.72
N GLU A 77 -8.30 29.43 6.97
CA GLU A 77 -8.62 30.85 6.83
C GLU A 77 -9.80 31.04 5.91
N TYR A 78 -10.73 31.93 6.31
CA TYR A 78 -11.97 32.19 5.60
C TYR A 78 -11.86 33.52 4.84
N HIS A 79 -12.16 33.50 3.55
CA HIS A 79 -12.16 34.67 2.67
C HIS A 79 -13.57 34.91 2.12
N GLN A 80 -14.50 35.23 3.01
CA GLN A 80 -15.91 35.46 2.64
C GLN A 80 -16.10 36.67 1.77
N GLU A 81 -15.20 37.64 1.84
CA GLU A 81 -15.16 38.84 0.99
C GLU A 81 -14.96 38.53 -0.51
N LEU A 82 -14.46 37.34 -0.83
CA LEU A 82 -14.24 36.88 -2.20
C LEU A 82 -15.41 36.03 -2.72
N MET A 83 -16.44 35.83 -1.89
CA MET A 83 -17.58 34.97 -2.19
C MET A 83 -18.83 35.79 -2.50
N ASP A 84 -19.63 35.33 -3.47
CA ASP A 84 -20.95 35.89 -3.71
C ASP A 84 -21.85 35.60 -2.51
N PRO A 85 -22.42 36.64 -1.87
CA PRO A 85 -23.21 36.46 -0.66
C PRO A 85 -24.54 35.73 -0.90
N THR A 86 -25.00 35.63 -2.15
CA THR A 86 -26.28 34.98 -2.51
C THR A 86 -26.07 33.54 -2.97
N LEU A 87 -25.05 33.29 -3.77
CA LEU A 87 -24.77 31.98 -4.34
C LEU A 87 -23.75 31.19 -3.54
N GLY A 88 -22.97 31.83 -2.69
CA GLY A 88 -21.86 31.18 -1.97
C GLY A 88 -20.74 30.68 -2.90
N ALA A 89 -20.72 31.15 -4.15
CA ALA A 89 -19.67 30.83 -5.12
C ALA A 89 -18.57 31.91 -5.11
N PRO A 90 -17.33 31.58 -5.51
CA PRO A 90 -16.31 32.60 -5.73
C PRO A 90 -16.75 33.62 -6.78
N MET A 91 -16.58 34.92 -6.49
CA MET A 91 -16.99 36.00 -7.42
C MET A 91 -16.19 35.98 -8.72
N LYS A 92 -14.94 35.49 -8.70
CA LYS A 92 -14.10 35.39 -9.90
C LYS A 92 -14.42 34.10 -10.67
N PRO A 93 -14.31 34.11 -12.02
CA PRO A 93 -14.54 32.91 -12.84
C PRO A 93 -13.58 31.78 -12.48
N LEU A 94 -13.89 30.57 -12.97
CA LEU A 94 -13.11 29.35 -12.72
C LEU A 94 -12.86 29.06 -11.23
N GLY A 95 -13.85 29.35 -10.37
CA GLY A 95 -13.74 29.07 -8.95
C GLY A 95 -12.77 29.99 -8.20
N GLY A 96 -12.46 31.17 -8.73
CA GLY A 96 -11.54 32.11 -8.12
C GLY A 96 -10.06 31.78 -8.34
N MET A 97 -9.74 30.87 -9.26
CA MET A 97 -8.36 30.52 -9.62
C MET A 97 -7.61 31.80 -10.05
N SER A 98 -6.45 32.02 -9.41
CA SER A 98 -5.60 33.19 -9.64
C SER A 98 -4.17 32.89 -9.20
N GLY A 99 -3.25 33.86 -9.39
CA GLY A 99 -1.88 33.75 -8.86
C GLY A 99 -1.81 33.58 -7.34
N ASP A 100 -2.79 34.13 -6.63
CA ASP A 100 -2.89 34.02 -5.17
C ASP A 100 -3.59 32.73 -4.71
N TYR A 101 -4.53 32.22 -5.52
CA TYR A 101 -5.32 31.00 -5.24
C TYR A 101 -5.20 30.02 -6.38
N LEU A 102 -4.16 29.17 -6.36
CA LEU A 102 -3.78 28.29 -7.48
C LEU A 102 -4.88 27.34 -7.96
N LEU A 103 -5.65 26.76 -7.05
CA LEU A 103 -6.77 25.86 -7.35
C LEU A 103 -8.14 26.50 -7.07
N GLY A 104 -8.14 27.82 -6.77
CA GLY A 104 -9.35 28.54 -6.43
C GLY A 104 -9.74 28.41 -4.97
N LEU A 105 -11.01 28.72 -4.69
CA LEU A 105 -11.57 28.82 -3.35
C LEU A 105 -12.66 27.77 -3.13
N GLU A 106 -12.77 27.27 -1.92
CA GLU A 106 -13.86 26.40 -1.50
C GLU A 106 -15.17 27.20 -1.42
N PRO A 107 -16.26 26.73 -2.05
CA PRO A 107 -17.56 27.39 -1.98
C PRO A 107 -18.02 27.62 -0.54
N THR A 108 -18.83 28.64 -0.31
CA THR A 108 -19.44 29.07 0.95
C THR A 108 -18.45 29.56 2.02
N THR A 109 -17.26 29.01 2.06
CA THR A 109 -16.26 29.33 3.11
C THR A 109 -15.13 30.23 2.62
N GLY A 110 -14.83 30.22 1.28
CA GLY A 110 -13.71 30.97 0.72
C GLY A 110 -12.33 30.45 1.12
N ARG A 111 -12.23 29.24 1.67
CA ARG A 111 -10.92 28.66 2.07
C ARG A 111 -10.10 28.30 0.83
N ASP A 112 -8.78 28.42 0.93
CA ASP A 112 -7.86 28.09 -0.14
C ASP A 112 -7.89 26.59 -0.49
N LEU A 113 -8.35 26.25 -1.68
CA LEU A 113 -8.52 24.88 -2.13
C LEU A 113 -7.18 24.16 -2.32
N PHE A 114 -6.13 24.88 -2.79
CA PHE A 114 -4.79 24.30 -2.94
C PHE A 114 -4.26 23.82 -1.59
N SER A 115 -4.31 24.65 -0.58
CA SER A 115 -3.84 24.32 0.76
C SER A 115 -4.61 23.15 1.35
N ARG A 116 -5.91 23.09 1.14
CA ARG A 116 -6.76 22.00 1.63
C ARG A 116 -6.49 20.67 0.92
N ILE A 117 -6.24 20.69 -0.39
CA ILE A 117 -5.83 19.48 -1.14
C ILE A 117 -4.49 18.95 -0.65
N VAL A 118 -3.51 19.83 -0.44
CA VAL A 118 -2.17 19.47 0.05
C VAL A 118 -2.21 18.89 1.46
N TYR A 119 -2.94 19.52 2.38
CA TYR A 119 -3.13 18.98 3.74
C TYR A 119 -4.01 17.73 3.75
N GLY A 120 -5.01 17.67 2.87
CA GLY A 120 -5.85 16.48 2.69
C GLY A 120 -5.05 15.26 2.25
N ALA A 121 -4.08 15.44 1.34
CA ALA A 121 -3.13 14.40 0.95
C ALA A 121 -2.42 13.79 2.16
N ARG A 122 -1.97 14.63 3.10
CA ARG A 122 -1.27 14.18 4.31
C ARG A 122 -2.15 13.26 5.16
N VAL A 123 -3.43 13.60 5.33
CA VAL A 123 -4.35 12.83 6.16
C VAL A 123 -4.74 11.51 5.47
N SER A 124 -5.18 11.58 4.21
CA SER A 124 -5.65 10.40 3.48
C SER A 124 -4.53 9.38 3.23
N LEU A 125 -3.31 9.83 2.87
CA LEU A 125 -2.14 8.94 2.71
C LEU A 125 -1.72 8.32 4.05
N LEU A 126 -1.72 9.09 5.14
CA LEU A 126 -1.34 8.59 6.46
C LEU A 126 -2.29 7.49 6.94
N VAL A 127 -3.61 7.72 6.82
CA VAL A 127 -4.61 6.71 7.21
C VAL A 127 -4.48 5.46 6.35
N GLY A 128 -4.41 5.59 5.01
CA GLY A 128 -4.28 4.46 4.10
C GLY A 128 -3.03 3.63 4.35
N PHE A 129 -1.89 4.29 4.57
CA PHE A 129 -0.62 3.62 4.87
C PHE A 129 -0.62 2.93 6.25
N LEU A 130 -0.99 3.64 7.31
CA LEU A 130 -0.99 3.08 8.67
C LEU A 130 -1.99 1.93 8.82
N ALA A 131 -3.18 2.05 8.23
CA ALA A 131 -4.16 0.96 8.21
C ALA A 131 -3.59 -0.29 7.51
N THR A 132 -2.88 -0.10 6.40
CA THR A 132 -2.20 -1.21 5.71
C THR A 132 -1.12 -1.85 6.58
N VAL A 133 -0.32 -1.05 7.29
CA VAL A 133 0.71 -1.59 8.21
C VAL A 133 0.06 -2.43 9.31
N VAL A 134 -1.02 -1.95 9.93
CA VAL A 134 -1.77 -2.70 10.96
C VAL A 134 -2.29 -4.03 10.39
N ALA A 135 -2.95 -3.99 9.22
CA ALA A 135 -3.45 -5.19 8.55
C ALA A 135 -2.33 -6.17 8.19
N ALA A 136 -1.20 -5.67 7.69
CA ALA A 136 -0.05 -6.49 7.31
C ALA A 136 0.60 -7.17 8.50
N VAL A 137 0.78 -6.45 9.61
CA VAL A 137 1.37 -7.01 10.84
C VAL A 137 0.48 -8.11 11.43
N ILE A 138 -0.81 -7.82 11.64
CA ILE A 138 -1.76 -8.77 12.20
C ILE A 138 -1.95 -9.96 11.25
N GLY A 139 -2.19 -9.67 9.96
CA GLY A 139 -2.41 -10.70 8.93
C GLY A 139 -1.20 -11.61 8.74
N THR A 140 0.02 -11.06 8.75
CA THR A 140 1.24 -11.85 8.67
C THR A 140 1.40 -12.72 9.90
N ALA A 141 1.26 -12.17 11.10
CA ALA A 141 1.40 -12.94 12.33
C ALA A 141 0.42 -14.11 12.39
N LEU A 142 -0.87 -13.84 12.23
CA LEU A 142 -1.91 -14.87 12.28
C LEU A 142 -1.86 -15.82 11.09
N GLY A 143 -1.54 -15.33 9.89
CA GLY A 143 -1.39 -16.16 8.69
C GLY A 143 -0.23 -17.15 8.80
N VAL A 144 0.93 -16.70 9.30
CA VAL A 144 2.09 -17.58 9.55
C VAL A 144 1.77 -18.60 10.61
N ILE A 145 1.15 -18.22 11.74
CA ILE A 145 0.77 -19.14 12.81
C ILE A 145 -0.19 -20.20 12.26
N ALA A 146 -1.24 -19.82 11.56
CA ALA A 146 -2.20 -20.74 10.98
C ALA A 146 -1.55 -21.70 9.98
N GLY A 147 -0.76 -21.16 9.02
CA GLY A 147 -0.11 -21.96 7.98
C GLY A 147 0.96 -22.91 8.50
N TYR A 148 1.72 -22.49 9.53
CA TYR A 148 2.82 -23.30 10.09
C TYR A 148 2.32 -24.42 10.98
N PHE A 149 1.45 -24.12 11.96
CA PHE A 149 0.98 -25.11 12.93
C PHE A 149 -0.09 -26.03 12.35
N GLY A 150 -0.97 -25.51 11.49
CA GLY A 150 -2.05 -26.32 10.89
C GLY A 150 -3.08 -26.81 11.92
N GLY A 151 -3.81 -27.87 11.58
CA GLY A 151 -4.76 -28.53 12.47
C GLY A 151 -5.82 -27.59 13.06
N TRP A 152 -6.06 -27.69 14.39
CA TRP A 152 -7.07 -26.87 15.07
C TRP A 152 -6.73 -25.38 15.12
N VAL A 153 -5.41 -25.03 15.20
CA VAL A 153 -4.95 -23.63 15.19
C VAL A 153 -5.35 -22.97 13.88
N ASP A 154 -5.10 -23.67 12.77
CA ASP A 154 -5.49 -23.22 11.46
C ASP A 154 -7.01 -23.10 11.31
N ALA A 155 -7.75 -24.10 11.79
CA ALA A 155 -9.21 -24.07 11.74
C ALA A 155 -9.81 -22.86 12.49
N VAL A 156 -9.30 -22.54 13.70
CA VAL A 156 -9.77 -21.41 14.49
C VAL A 156 -9.45 -20.07 13.79
N ILE A 157 -8.20 -19.89 13.35
CA ILE A 157 -7.79 -18.63 12.68
C ILE A 157 -8.53 -18.46 11.35
N ALA A 158 -8.72 -19.53 10.58
CA ALA A 158 -9.51 -19.47 9.34
C ALA A 158 -10.97 -19.07 9.62
N ARG A 159 -11.58 -19.59 10.69
CA ARG A 159 -12.94 -19.16 11.10
C ARG A 159 -12.98 -17.70 11.51
N LEU A 160 -11.99 -17.22 12.25
CA LEU A 160 -11.88 -15.79 12.54
C LEU A 160 -11.80 -14.96 11.26
N MET A 161 -10.97 -15.34 10.29
CA MET A 161 -10.92 -14.67 8.99
C MET A 161 -12.29 -14.62 8.32
N ASP A 162 -13.02 -15.74 8.33
CA ASP A 162 -14.35 -15.80 7.71
C ASP A 162 -15.35 -14.88 8.41
N ILE A 163 -15.33 -14.84 9.75
CA ILE A 163 -16.19 -13.94 10.55
C ILE A 163 -15.87 -12.48 10.20
N PHE A 164 -14.61 -12.07 10.22
CA PHE A 164 -14.22 -10.69 9.92
C PHE A 164 -14.61 -10.27 8.50
N LEU A 165 -14.49 -11.16 7.52
CA LEU A 165 -14.86 -10.88 6.13
C LEU A 165 -16.37 -10.91 5.87
N ALA A 166 -17.14 -11.56 6.74
CA ALA A 166 -18.61 -11.54 6.69
C ALA A 166 -19.20 -10.21 7.18
N PHE A 167 -18.44 -9.42 7.97
CA PHE A 167 -18.91 -8.13 8.45
C PHE A 167 -18.94 -7.10 7.31
N PRO A 168 -20.06 -6.40 7.11
CA PRO A 168 -20.12 -5.26 6.20
C PRO A 168 -19.34 -4.09 6.81
N LEU A 169 -18.04 -4.04 6.52
CA LEU A 169 -17.07 -3.15 7.16
C LEU A 169 -17.53 -1.69 7.19
N LEU A 170 -18.15 -1.20 6.12
CA LEU A 170 -18.62 0.19 6.04
C LEU A 170 -19.73 0.45 7.06
N LEU A 171 -20.73 -0.43 7.14
CA LEU A 171 -21.85 -0.30 8.12
C LEU A 171 -21.34 -0.40 9.55
N PHE A 172 -20.42 -1.33 9.81
CA PHE A 172 -19.81 -1.50 11.11
C PHE A 172 -18.99 -0.28 11.54
N SER A 173 -18.23 0.30 10.60
CA SER A 173 -17.43 1.52 10.83
C SER A 173 -18.33 2.71 11.20
N ILE A 174 -19.45 2.90 10.48
CA ILE A 174 -20.42 3.95 10.78
C ILE A 174 -20.99 3.77 12.18
N ALA A 175 -21.38 2.54 12.55
CA ALA A 175 -21.95 2.26 13.86
C ALA A 175 -20.96 2.52 15.00
N ILE A 176 -19.69 2.07 14.85
CA ILE A 176 -18.67 2.28 15.89
C ILE A 176 -18.31 3.76 16.04
N VAL A 177 -18.02 4.45 14.93
CA VAL A 177 -17.58 5.85 14.99
C VAL A 177 -18.71 6.74 15.53
N GLY A 178 -19.97 6.37 15.27
CA GLY A 178 -21.15 7.11 15.79
C GLY A 178 -21.32 7.01 17.31
N VAL A 179 -20.79 5.98 17.95
CA VAL A 179 -20.95 5.72 19.41
C VAL A 179 -19.70 6.16 20.19
N LEU A 180 -18.58 6.36 19.53
CA LEU A 180 -17.32 6.64 20.20
C LEU A 180 -17.27 8.06 20.80
N PRO A 181 -16.71 8.21 22.02
CA PRO A 181 -16.58 9.49 22.68
C PRO A 181 -15.59 10.40 21.93
N ASP A 182 -15.71 11.71 22.12
CA ASP A 182 -14.80 12.70 21.49
C ASP A 182 -13.39 12.68 22.06
N SER A 183 -13.14 11.95 23.16
CA SER A 183 -11.81 11.75 23.75
C SER A 183 -11.68 10.34 24.34
N MET A 184 -10.55 9.67 24.04
CA MET A 184 -10.22 8.34 24.55
C MET A 184 -8.69 8.13 24.56
N VAL A 185 -8.16 7.47 25.59
CA VAL A 185 -6.71 7.11 25.72
C VAL A 185 -5.77 8.31 25.51
N GLY A 186 -6.15 9.51 26.01
CA GLY A 186 -5.34 10.71 25.87
C GLY A 186 -5.37 11.38 24.48
N LEU A 187 -6.13 10.81 23.54
CA LEU A 187 -6.38 11.40 22.22
C LEU A 187 -7.76 12.09 22.20
N SER A 188 -7.86 13.18 21.47
CA SER A 188 -9.11 13.93 21.30
C SER A 188 -9.26 14.47 19.87
N GLY A 189 -10.49 14.81 19.49
CA GLY A 189 -10.76 15.45 18.20
C GLY A 189 -10.31 14.59 17.01
N ASN A 190 -9.71 15.22 16.00
CA ASN A 190 -9.31 14.52 14.76
C ASN A 190 -8.13 13.55 14.95
N GLY A 191 -7.28 13.75 15.98
CA GLY A 191 -6.24 12.77 16.31
C GLY A 191 -6.82 11.42 16.71
N LEU A 192 -7.86 11.42 17.54
CA LEU A 192 -8.60 10.21 17.90
C LEU A 192 -9.29 9.59 16.69
N ARG A 193 -9.92 10.40 15.82
CA ARG A 193 -10.59 9.91 14.60
C ARG A 193 -9.62 9.24 13.63
N ILE A 194 -8.46 9.83 13.40
CA ILE A 194 -7.39 9.21 12.59
C ILE A 194 -6.99 7.86 13.18
N ALA A 195 -6.71 7.81 14.48
CA ALA A 195 -6.34 6.56 15.16
C ALA A 195 -7.43 5.48 15.04
N MET A 196 -8.69 5.87 15.17
CA MET A 196 -9.83 4.96 15.03
C MET A 196 -9.99 4.45 13.60
N LEU A 197 -9.89 5.33 12.59
CA LEU A 197 -9.95 4.93 11.18
C LEU A 197 -8.83 3.95 10.85
N VAL A 198 -7.60 4.25 11.27
CA VAL A 198 -6.45 3.35 11.11
C VAL A 198 -6.71 2.00 11.76
N PHE A 199 -7.22 2.02 13.00
CA PHE A 199 -7.52 0.78 13.72
C PHE A 199 -8.65 -0.01 13.04
N ILE A 200 -9.80 0.61 12.74
CA ILE A 200 -10.94 -0.08 12.15
C ILE A 200 -10.57 -0.66 10.78
N ILE A 201 -10.02 0.16 9.88
CA ILE A 201 -9.66 -0.28 8.52
C ILE A 201 -8.58 -1.37 8.58
N GLY A 202 -7.54 -1.16 9.39
CA GLY A 202 -6.43 -2.11 9.50
C GLY A 202 -6.81 -3.40 10.23
N PHE A 203 -7.54 -3.27 11.36
CA PHE A 203 -7.97 -4.44 12.16
C PHE A 203 -9.00 -5.30 11.43
N PHE A 204 -9.88 -4.74 10.64
CA PHE A 204 -10.81 -5.55 9.84
C PHE A 204 -10.22 -5.96 8.48
N GLY A 205 -9.15 -5.30 8.03
CA GLY A 205 -8.45 -5.62 6.79
C GLY A 205 -7.46 -6.79 6.88
N TRP A 206 -7.03 -7.21 8.08
CA TRP A 206 -6.01 -8.24 8.25
C TRP A 206 -6.32 -9.60 7.58
N PRO A 207 -7.58 -10.07 7.46
CA PRO A 207 -7.85 -11.37 6.88
C PRO A 207 -7.44 -11.49 5.40
N TYR A 208 -7.44 -10.37 4.66
CA TYR A 208 -7.00 -10.37 3.26
C TYR A 208 -5.52 -10.77 3.14
N ILE A 209 -4.65 -10.14 3.91
CA ILE A 209 -3.22 -10.51 3.97
C ILE A 209 -3.04 -11.85 4.66
N GLY A 210 -3.78 -12.10 5.73
CA GLY A 210 -3.72 -13.34 6.50
C GLY A 210 -3.97 -14.59 5.66
N ARG A 211 -4.97 -14.57 4.77
CA ARG A 211 -5.26 -15.70 3.87
C ARG A 211 -4.11 -15.98 2.91
N ILE A 212 -3.52 -14.94 2.35
CA ILE A 212 -2.40 -15.06 1.41
C ILE A 212 -1.17 -15.61 2.11
N VAL A 213 -0.81 -15.01 3.24
CA VAL A 213 0.33 -15.43 4.05
C VAL A 213 0.16 -16.86 4.56
N ARG A 214 -1.05 -17.24 5.01
CA ARG A 214 -1.38 -18.60 5.41
C ARG A 214 -1.12 -19.60 4.26
N GLY A 215 -1.65 -19.33 3.06
CA GLY A 215 -1.46 -20.20 1.91
C GLY A 215 0.01 -20.35 1.50
N GLN A 216 0.75 -19.26 1.48
CA GLN A 216 2.19 -19.28 1.21
C GLN A 216 2.97 -20.02 2.30
N THR A 217 2.63 -19.82 3.57
CA THR A 217 3.27 -20.50 4.69
C THR A 217 3.06 -22.01 4.62
N MET A 218 1.84 -22.47 4.29
CA MET A 218 1.56 -23.90 4.08
C MET A 218 2.43 -24.51 2.99
N SER A 219 2.63 -23.79 1.88
CA SER A 219 3.51 -24.23 0.79
C SER A 219 4.98 -24.24 1.18
N LEU A 220 5.44 -23.24 1.94
CA LEU A 220 6.83 -23.12 2.36
C LEU A 220 7.17 -24.15 3.44
N ARG A 221 6.24 -24.50 4.31
CA ARG A 221 6.42 -25.48 5.38
C ARG A 221 6.82 -26.87 4.89
N GLU A 222 6.39 -27.23 3.67
CA GLU A 222 6.65 -28.54 3.03
C GLU A 222 7.91 -28.51 2.14
N ARG A 223 8.74 -27.47 2.24
CA ARG A 223 9.97 -27.36 1.44
C ARG A 223 11.16 -28.00 2.13
N GLU A 224 12.08 -28.53 1.32
CA GLU A 224 13.29 -29.27 1.76
C GLU A 224 14.16 -28.47 2.74
N PHE A 225 14.28 -27.16 2.60
CA PHE A 225 15.07 -26.34 3.52
C PHE A 225 14.45 -26.30 4.93
N VAL A 226 13.11 -26.35 5.03
CA VAL A 226 12.41 -26.42 6.33
C VAL A 226 12.61 -27.81 6.97
N ASP A 227 12.55 -28.87 6.17
CA ASP A 227 12.80 -30.23 6.68
C ASP A 227 14.26 -30.44 7.10
N ALA A 228 15.21 -29.85 6.36
CA ALA A 228 16.61 -29.81 6.76
C ALA A 228 16.80 -29.11 8.10
N ALA A 229 16.18 -27.94 8.31
CA ALA A 229 16.23 -27.21 9.58
C ALA A 229 15.64 -28.04 10.74
N ARG A 230 14.51 -28.74 10.51
CA ARG A 230 13.91 -29.66 11.50
C ARG A 230 14.85 -30.81 11.85
N SER A 231 15.47 -31.42 10.85
CA SER A 231 16.41 -32.54 11.05
C SER A 231 17.66 -32.13 11.83
N MET A 232 18.06 -30.86 11.72
CA MET A 232 19.13 -30.24 12.52
C MET A 232 18.68 -29.85 13.94
N GLY A 233 17.42 -30.10 14.34
CA GLY A 233 16.88 -29.80 15.65
C GLY A 233 16.41 -28.36 15.86
N ALA A 234 16.19 -27.59 14.77
CA ALA A 234 15.69 -26.22 14.89
C ALA A 234 14.26 -26.19 15.48
N ARG A 235 14.04 -25.28 16.43
CA ARG A 235 12.74 -25.06 17.06
C ARG A 235 11.80 -24.27 16.15
N SER A 236 10.48 -24.45 16.32
CA SER A 236 9.46 -23.77 15.51
C SER A 236 9.64 -22.25 15.40
N PRO A 237 9.93 -21.47 16.47
CA PRO A 237 10.16 -20.02 16.33
C PRO A 237 11.35 -19.68 15.43
N TYR A 238 12.43 -20.47 15.49
CA TYR A 238 13.59 -20.29 14.62
C TYR A 238 13.21 -20.51 13.14
N ILE A 239 12.51 -21.61 12.86
CA ILE A 239 12.05 -21.94 11.50
C ILE A 239 11.13 -20.83 10.96
N ILE A 240 10.17 -20.38 11.77
CA ILE A 240 9.25 -19.31 11.37
C ILE A 240 10.01 -18.03 11.02
N VAL A 241 10.90 -17.56 11.91
CA VAL A 241 11.54 -16.25 11.77
C VAL A 241 12.70 -16.26 10.78
N ARG A 242 13.48 -17.35 10.71
CA ARG A 242 14.70 -17.42 9.90
C ARG A 242 14.51 -18.05 8.55
N GLU A 243 13.57 -19.02 8.44
CA GLU A 243 13.39 -19.78 7.21
C GLU A 243 12.14 -19.35 6.43
N ILE A 244 10.99 -19.17 7.12
CA ILE A 244 9.70 -18.91 6.46
C ILE A 244 9.49 -17.42 6.22
N LEU A 245 9.60 -16.59 7.25
CA LEU A 245 9.27 -15.16 7.18
C LEU A 245 10.08 -14.38 6.12
N PRO A 246 11.39 -14.59 5.94
CA PRO A 246 12.15 -13.92 4.89
C PRO A 246 11.65 -14.24 3.47
N ASN A 247 11.13 -15.45 3.25
CA ASN A 247 10.54 -15.86 1.97
C ASN A 247 9.13 -15.29 1.74
N LEU A 248 8.46 -14.82 2.80
CA LEU A 248 7.15 -14.17 2.73
C LEU A 248 7.23 -12.66 2.50
N VAL A 249 8.40 -12.02 2.67
CA VAL A 249 8.56 -10.56 2.54
C VAL A 249 8.08 -10.07 1.17
N ALA A 250 8.44 -10.75 0.10
CA ALA A 250 8.05 -10.35 -1.25
C ALA A 250 6.52 -10.35 -1.44
N PRO A 251 5.78 -11.45 -1.20
CA PRO A 251 4.32 -11.42 -1.29
C PRO A 251 3.67 -10.43 -0.32
N ILE A 252 4.18 -10.31 0.92
CA ILE A 252 3.64 -9.34 1.89
C ILE A 252 3.75 -7.91 1.33
N LEU A 253 4.92 -7.51 0.81
CA LEU A 253 5.13 -6.18 0.25
C LEU A 253 4.20 -5.90 -0.94
N VAL A 254 4.08 -6.86 -1.87
CA VAL A 254 3.19 -6.72 -3.04
C VAL A 254 1.75 -6.49 -2.61
N TYR A 255 1.21 -7.38 -1.78
CA TYR A 255 -0.19 -7.27 -1.37
C TYR A 255 -0.46 -6.06 -0.46
N SER A 256 0.50 -5.67 0.37
CA SER A 256 0.41 -4.44 1.16
C SER A 256 0.36 -3.21 0.26
N THR A 257 1.19 -3.15 -0.78
CA THR A 257 1.17 -2.03 -1.74
C THR A 257 -0.17 -1.90 -2.45
N LEU A 258 -0.77 -3.02 -2.88
CA LEU A 258 -2.08 -3.05 -3.52
C LEU A 258 -3.24 -2.75 -2.54
N MET A 259 -3.03 -2.94 -1.23
CA MET A 259 -4.03 -2.65 -0.20
C MET A 259 -4.09 -1.15 0.16
N ILE A 260 -3.00 -0.40 0.01
CA ILE A 260 -2.97 1.03 0.33
C ILE A 260 -4.06 1.82 -0.41
N PRO A 261 -4.21 1.73 -1.76
CA PRO A 261 -5.25 2.48 -2.48
C PRO A 261 -6.66 2.10 -2.04
N THR A 262 -6.91 0.84 -1.75
CA THR A 262 -8.20 0.38 -1.22
C THR A 262 -8.51 1.02 0.14
N ASN A 263 -7.53 1.11 1.03
CA ASN A 263 -7.69 1.73 2.34
C ASN A 263 -7.87 3.25 2.24
N ILE A 264 -7.21 3.92 1.29
CA ILE A 264 -7.43 5.35 0.99
C ILE A 264 -8.86 5.58 0.50
N LEU A 265 -9.36 4.75 -0.41
CA LEU A 265 -10.75 4.83 -0.88
C LEU A 265 -11.74 4.59 0.26
N PHE A 266 -11.43 3.68 1.18
CA PHE A 266 -12.29 3.37 2.32
C PHE A 266 -12.31 4.54 3.33
N GLU A 267 -11.16 5.16 3.61
CA GLU A 267 -11.08 6.41 4.40
C GLU A 267 -11.92 7.50 3.76
N ALA A 268 -11.74 7.71 2.44
CA ALA A 268 -12.48 8.72 1.71
C ALA A 268 -14.00 8.48 1.76
N ALA A 269 -14.44 7.23 1.63
CA ALA A 269 -15.85 6.86 1.74
C ALA A 269 -16.42 7.13 3.14
N LEU A 270 -15.69 6.80 4.21
CA LEU A 270 -16.13 7.09 5.58
C LEU A 270 -16.16 8.59 5.87
N SER A 271 -15.17 9.35 5.42
CA SER A 271 -15.13 10.80 5.56
C SER A 271 -16.25 11.46 4.74
N PHE A 272 -16.50 10.97 3.53
CA PHE A 272 -17.62 11.39 2.69
C PHE A 272 -19.00 11.18 3.36
N LEU A 273 -19.17 10.09 4.08
CA LEU A 273 -20.39 9.80 4.84
C LEU A 273 -20.46 10.55 6.19
N GLY A 274 -19.50 11.44 6.48
CA GLY A 274 -19.49 12.27 7.70
C GLY A 274 -19.03 11.57 8.96
N VAL A 275 -18.61 10.30 8.87
CA VAL A 275 -18.12 9.51 10.03
C VAL A 275 -16.59 9.47 10.10
N GLY A 276 -15.89 10.00 9.10
CA GLY A 276 -14.43 10.09 9.07
C GLY A 276 -13.87 11.34 9.76
N ILE A 277 -12.94 11.99 9.06
CA ILE A 277 -12.31 13.23 9.50
C ILE A 277 -13.32 14.36 9.47
N ARG A 278 -13.31 15.21 10.52
CA ARG A 278 -14.22 16.35 10.62
C ARG A 278 -13.50 17.68 10.38
N PRO A 279 -14.20 18.69 9.87
CA PRO A 279 -13.70 20.06 9.86
C PRO A 279 -13.17 20.46 11.25
N PRO A 280 -12.12 21.31 11.36
CA PRO A 280 -11.50 22.06 10.27
C PRO A 280 -10.41 21.29 9.49
N THR A 281 -9.99 20.08 9.93
CA THR A 281 -8.93 19.29 9.29
C THR A 281 -9.40 18.80 7.93
N PRO A 282 -8.72 19.16 6.82
CA PRO A 282 -9.12 18.67 5.51
C PRO A 282 -8.76 17.20 5.31
N SER A 283 -9.64 16.44 4.68
CA SER A 283 -9.36 15.18 3.99
C SER A 283 -10.04 15.20 2.62
N TRP A 284 -9.56 14.43 1.68
CA TRP A 284 -10.16 14.42 0.34
C TRP A 284 -11.61 13.93 0.35
N GLY A 285 -11.93 12.98 1.25
CA GLY A 285 -13.30 12.48 1.43
C GLY A 285 -14.25 13.52 2.02
N ASP A 286 -13.82 14.27 3.04
CA ASP A 286 -14.59 15.38 3.63
C ASP A 286 -14.84 16.50 2.59
N MET A 287 -13.82 16.82 1.78
CA MET A 287 -13.96 17.81 0.72
C MET A 287 -14.99 17.38 -0.32
N LEU A 288 -15.01 16.10 -0.72
CA LEU A 288 -16.03 15.57 -1.62
C LEU A 288 -17.44 15.60 -1.02
N SER A 289 -17.56 15.33 0.28
CA SER A 289 -18.85 15.42 0.98
C SER A 289 -19.44 16.84 0.93
N ASN A 290 -18.59 17.84 1.18
CA ASN A 290 -18.98 19.25 1.10
C ASN A 290 -19.25 19.68 -0.35
N ALA A 291 -18.51 19.14 -1.31
CA ALA A 291 -18.62 19.49 -2.72
C ALA A 291 -19.96 19.08 -3.35
N ILE A 292 -20.59 17.99 -2.89
CA ILE A 292 -21.90 17.56 -3.39
C ILE A 292 -22.99 18.59 -3.12
N GLN A 293 -22.88 19.35 -2.04
CA GLN A 293 -23.88 20.37 -1.71
C GLN A 293 -23.82 21.58 -2.63
N THR A 294 -22.72 21.74 -3.35
CA THR A 294 -22.41 22.91 -4.20
C THR A 294 -22.04 22.55 -5.63
N TYR A 295 -22.24 21.29 -6.07
CA TYR A 295 -21.75 20.82 -7.38
C TYR A 295 -22.36 21.56 -8.55
N GLU A 296 -23.60 22.06 -8.44
CA GLU A 296 -24.27 22.82 -9.52
C GLU A 296 -23.62 24.18 -9.75
N ILE A 297 -23.12 24.82 -8.69
CA ILE A 297 -22.54 26.16 -8.74
C ILE A 297 -21.02 26.14 -8.81
N ALA A 298 -20.37 25.06 -8.30
CA ALA A 298 -18.93 24.94 -8.20
C ALA A 298 -18.44 23.51 -8.55
N PRO A 299 -18.63 23.04 -9.80
CA PRO A 299 -18.25 21.67 -10.18
C PRO A 299 -16.75 21.37 -10.00
N TYR A 300 -15.87 22.38 -10.11
CA TYR A 300 -14.44 22.22 -9.87
C TYR A 300 -14.13 21.71 -8.45
N PHE A 301 -14.98 22.01 -7.48
CA PHE A 301 -14.80 21.60 -6.09
C PHE A 301 -15.03 20.09 -5.90
N VAL A 302 -15.80 19.43 -6.77
CA VAL A 302 -15.90 17.96 -6.85
C VAL A 302 -14.71 17.37 -7.61
N VAL A 303 -14.36 17.99 -8.75
CA VAL A 303 -13.35 17.45 -9.67
C VAL A 303 -11.96 17.41 -9.04
N ILE A 304 -11.55 18.47 -8.35
CA ILE A 304 -10.18 18.59 -7.82
C ILE A 304 -9.86 17.49 -6.79
N PRO A 305 -10.62 17.30 -5.70
CA PRO A 305 -10.34 16.19 -4.77
C PRO A 305 -10.60 14.82 -5.39
N GLY A 306 -11.57 14.70 -6.30
CA GLY A 306 -11.80 13.47 -7.06
C GLY A 306 -10.59 13.06 -7.91
N VAL A 307 -9.97 14.01 -8.62
CA VAL A 307 -8.74 13.78 -9.39
C VAL A 307 -7.58 13.44 -8.46
N ALA A 308 -7.45 14.09 -7.30
CA ALA A 308 -6.40 13.77 -6.34
C ALA A 308 -6.49 12.32 -5.86
N ILE A 309 -7.69 11.84 -5.50
CA ILE A 309 -7.93 10.43 -5.14
C ILE A 309 -7.64 9.52 -6.34
N PHE A 310 -8.17 9.83 -7.52
CA PHE A 310 -7.99 9.02 -8.72
C PHE A 310 -6.52 8.83 -9.09
N VAL A 311 -5.74 9.92 -9.13
CA VAL A 311 -4.30 9.89 -9.44
C VAL A 311 -3.55 9.06 -8.40
N THR A 312 -3.89 9.22 -7.12
CA THR A 312 -3.27 8.47 -6.02
C THR A 312 -3.54 6.97 -6.16
N VAL A 313 -4.80 6.59 -6.31
CA VAL A 313 -5.21 5.18 -6.46
C VAL A 313 -4.58 4.56 -7.70
N MET A 314 -4.59 5.26 -8.83
CA MET A 314 -3.98 4.79 -10.07
C MET A 314 -2.48 4.58 -9.93
N ALA A 315 -1.78 5.53 -9.30
CA ALA A 315 -0.34 5.44 -9.08
C ALA A 315 0.04 4.23 -8.21
N PHE A 316 -0.67 4.00 -7.11
CA PHE A 316 -0.42 2.83 -6.24
C PHE A 316 -0.76 1.51 -6.93
N ASN A 317 -1.84 1.42 -7.71
CA ASN A 317 -2.20 0.20 -8.44
C ASN A 317 -1.14 -0.13 -9.48
N VAL A 318 -0.79 0.83 -10.33
CA VAL A 318 0.22 0.65 -11.39
C VAL A 318 1.59 0.27 -10.80
N PHE A 319 2.01 0.93 -9.72
CA PHE A 319 3.26 0.60 -9.04
C PHE A 319 3.19 -0.78 -8.37
N GLY A 320 2.08 -1.11 -7.73
CA GLY A 320 1.85 -2.40 -7.07
C GLY A 320 1.88 -3.57 -8.04
N ASP A 321 1.24 -3.42 -9.21
CA ASP A 321 1.28 -4.43 -10.27
C ASP A 321 2.70 -4.61 -10.81
N GLY A 322 3.42 -3.53 -11.11
CA GLY A 322 4.82 -3.63 -11.53
C GLY A 322 5.74 -4.22 -10.46
N LEU A 323 5.48 -3.94 -9.17
CA LEU A 323 6.21 -4.58 -8.07
C LEU A 323 5.92 -6.07 -7.98
N ARG A 324 4.67 -6.49 -8.20
CA ARG A 324 4.25 -7.89 -8.28
C ARG A 324 4.97 -8.61 -9.40
N ASP A 325 4.97 -8.04 -10.61
CA ASP A 325 5.63 -8.64 -11.78
C ASP A 325 7.15 -8.73 -11.60
N ALA A 326 7.76 -7.72 -10.97
CA ALA A 326 9.19 -7.71 -10.68
C ALA A 326 9.61 -8.77 -9.67
N LEU A 327 8.76 -9.07 -8.68
CA LEU A 327 9.00 -10.05 -7.61
C LEU A 327 8.54 -11.47 -7.97
N ASP A 328 7.77 -11.67 -9.06
CA ASP A 328 7.34 -13.00 -9.51
C ASP A 328 8.54 -13.75 -10.13
N PRO A 329 8.95 -14.91 -9.54
CA PRO A 329 10.04 -15.72 -10.08
C PRO A 329 9.71 -16.36 -11.44
N ARG A 330 8.42 -16.46 -11.79
CA ARG A 330 7.94 -17.13 -13.02
C ARG A 330 7.80 -16.18 -14.21
N SER A 331 7.80 -14.87 -14.01
CA SER A 331 7.79 -13.91 -15.12
C SER A 331 9.14 -13.95 -15.84
N ARG A 332 9.16 -14.51 -17.04
CA ARG A 332 10.32 -14.52 -17.93
C ARG A 332 10.39 -13.27 -18.78
#